data_10f9496b51aa83462421a8a3216838a2
#
_entry.id   10f9496b51aa83462421a8a3216838a2
#
_cell.length_a   1.000
_cell.length_b   1.000
_cell.length_c   1.000
_cell.angle_alpha   90.00
_cell.angle_beta   90.00
_cell.angle_gamma   90.00
#
_symmetry.space_group_name_H-M   'P 1'
#
loop_
_entity.id
_entity.type
_entity.pdbx_description
1 polymer ?
#
loop_
_entity_poly.entity_id
_entity_poly.type
_entity_poly.pdbx_seq_one_letter_code
_entity_poly.pdbx_strand_id
1 'polypeptide(L)'
;MMTKLHPCMRAMTIALCVFLMMWTGSTTLTLAQARYTPTDVHDGGWITGTVSLGVCSFIPDRMEVAQDNRTCGKTKQSPRLLIGKDRGIADAIIYLEGISAGKQFAGPKDFLLTQQSCEYSPHTLIVPVGTKLNIVNNDAILHNAHCYDCEKDLRTIFNIAQPVKGLKSCTKSLDNPGLLSLSCDAGHPWMSAYVMVAKHPYYVISDRNGHFSLDNIPPGSYTLHLWHEGVAITKKELEHNKVKKYEYEEPYEMTQKVTVSPKSTTTANFTVILR
;
A
#
# COMPACT_ATOMS: atom_id res chain seq x y z
N MET A 1 87.52 24.75 -11.11
CA MET A 1 87.90 23.80 -12.17
C MET A 1 86.56 23.41 -12.84
N MET A 2 86.15 24.18 -13.88
CA MET A 2 86.15 23.73 -15.28
C MET A 2 85.60 22.30 -15.42
N THR A 3 84.57 22.02 -16.14
CA THR A 3 84.23 22.25 -17.57
C THR A 3 82.74 21.93 -17.78
N LYS A 4 81.99 22.75 -18.51
CA LYS A 4 81.56 22.63 -19.92
C LYS A 4 80.94 21.29 -20.27
N LEU A 5 79.80 21.10 -20.96
CA LEU A 5 79.18 21.72 -22.13
C LEU A 5 77.92 20.93 -22.48
N HIS A 6 76.84 21.48 -22.76
CA HIS A 6 76.05 21.68 -24.00
C HIS A 6 74.94 20.69 -24.35
N PRO A 7 73.99 21.15 -25.18
CA PRO A 7 72.59 20.73 -25.08
C PRO A 7 72.21 19.79 -26.24
N CYS A 8 71.17 19.05 -26.04
CA CYS A 8 70.50 18.36 -27.14
C CYS A 8 69.01 18.62 -27.10
N MET A 9 68.63 19.51 -28.00
CA MET A 9 67.22 19.76 -28.36
C MET A 9 66.65 18.49 -28.96
N ARG A 10 65.60 17.94 -28.37
CA ARG A 10 64.71 16.99 -29.05
C ARG A 10 63.32 17.58 -29.11
N ALA A 11 62.90 17.80 -30.33
CA ALA A 11 61.58 18.21 -30.70
C ALA A 11 60.55 17.21 -30.20
N MET A 12 59.63 17.67 -29.39
CA MET A 12 58.47 16.89 -28.91
C MET A 12 57.27 17.23 -29.77
N THR A 13 56.98 16.33 -30.69
CA THR A 13 55.75 16.35 -31.51
C THR A 13 54.55 16.15 -30.61
N ILE A 14 53.73 17.18 -30.45
CA ILE A 14 52.45 17.08 -29.75
C ILE A 14 51.43 16.44 -30.68
N ALA A 15 51.14 15.16 -30.48
CA ALA A 15 50.01 14.50 -31.13
C ALA A 15 48.73 14.91 -30.40
N LEU A 16 47.94 15.72 -31.07
CA LEU A 16 46.59 16.17 -30.62
C LEU A 16 45.60 15.03 -30.83
N CYS A 17 45.41 14.15 -29.84
CA CYS A 17 44.31 13.19 -29.86
C CYS A 17 43.02 13.90 -29.52
N VAL A 18 42.23 14.22 -30.54
CA VAL A 18 40.85 14.66 -30.42
C VAL A 18 40.01 13.42 -30.01
N PHE A 19 39.70 13.27 -28.74
CA PHE A 19 38.72 12.29 -28.25
C PHE A 19 37.32 12.82 -28.54
N LEU A 20 36.71 12.36 -29.65
CA LEU A 20 35.28 12.52 -29.88
C LEU A 20 34.53 11.68 -28.86
N MET A 21 34.10 12.28 -27.74
CA MET A 21 33.11 11.66 -26.85
C MET A 21 31.75 11.63 -27.58
N MET A 22 31.42 10.49 -28.19
CA MET A 22 30.05 10.19 -28.60
C MET A 22 29.20 10.06 -27.31
N TRP A 23 28.49 11.13 -26.94
CA TRP A 23 27.48 11.10 -25.91
C TRP A 23 26.25 10.37 -26.45
N THR A 24 26.20 9.05 -26.25
CA THR A 24 24.98 8.27 -26.47
C THR A 24 23.99 8.66 -25.38
N GLY A 25 23.20 9.68 -25.63
CA GLY A 25 22.07 10.04 -24.79
C GLY A 25 21.07 8.89 -24.78
N SER A 26 21.11 8.02 -23.77
CA SER A 26 20.03 7.08 -23.49
C SER A 26 18.80 7.91 -23.09
N THR A 27 17.93 8.18 -24.06
CA THR A 27 16.59 8.69 -23.76
C THR A 27 15.81 7.58 -23.08
N THR A 28 15.79 7.60 -21.76
CA THR A 28 14.82 6.84 -20.99
C THR A 28 13.43 7.38 -21.34
N LEU A 29 12.71 6.68 -22.21
CA LEU A 29 11.29 6.90 -22.43
C LEU A 29 10.59 6.60 -21.10
N THR A 30 10.33 7.64 -20.32
CA THR A 30 9.39 7.56 -19.22
C THR A 30 8.02 7.34 -19.85
N LEU A 31 7.54 6.10 -19.86
CA LEU A 31 6.16 5.79 -20.23
C LEU A 31 5.28 6.54 -19.21
N ALA A 32 4.77 7.69 -19.63
CA ALA A 32 3.74 8.39 -18.88
C ALA A 32 2.59 7.39 -18.70
N GLN A 33 2.32 7.01 -17.46
CA GLN A 33 1.26 6.08 -17.14
C GLN A 33 -0.06 6.69 -17.63
N ALA A 34 -0.69 6.07 -18.63
CA ALA A 34 -1.87 6.59 -19.27
C ALA A 34 -2.95 6.84 -18.20
N ARG A 35 -3.48 8.06 -18.22
CA ARG A 35 -4.56 8.45 -17.29
C ARG A 35 -5.79 7.62 -17.61
N TYR A 36 -6.41 7.04 -16.58
CA TYR A 36 -7.68 6.31 -16.74
C TYR A 36 -8.78 7.21 -17.29
N THR A 37 -9.51 6.71 -18.29
CA THR A 37 -10.61 7.44 -18.95
C THR A 37 -11.94 6.75 -18.62
N PRO A 38 -12.85 7.40 -17.90
CA PRO A 38 -14.20 6.89 -17.70
C PRO A 38 -14.95 6.77 -19.03
N THR A 39 -15.58 5.61 -19.26
CA THR A 39 -16.40 5.30 -20.44
C THR A 39 -17.59 4.43 -20.04
N ASP A 40 -18.64 4.41 -20.86
CA ASP A 40 -19.73 3.47 -20.68
C ASP A 40 -19.27 2.06 -21.11
N VAL A 41 -19.58 1.08 -20.29
CA VAL A 41 -19.26 -0.33 -20.54
C VAL A 41 -20.59 -1.08 -20.72
N HIS A 42 -20.92 -1.41 -21.97
CA HIS A 42 -22.20 -2.04 -22.31
C HIS A 42 -22.18 -3.58 -22.26
N ASP A 43 -21.02 -4.17 -22.40
CA ASP A 43 -20.79 -5.61 -22.48
C ASP A 43 -19.82 -6.11 -21.40
N GLY A 44 -19.73 -5.38 -20.30
CA GLY A 44 -18.81 -5.68 -19.20
C GLY A 44 -19.03 -7.08 -18.64
N GLY A 45 -17.91 -7.71 -18.26
CA GLY A 45 -17.91 -8.97 -17.53
C GLY A 45 -17.57 -8.77 -16.06
N TRP A 46 -17.43 -9.88 -15.36
CA TRP A 46 -17.13 -9.94 -13.92
C TRP A 46 -15.88 -10.78 -13.66
N ILE A 47 -15.17 -10.44 -12.60
CA ILE A 47 -14.18 -11.34 -12.00
C ILE A 47 -14.64 -11.57 -10.56
N THR A 48 -14.83 -12.83 -10.19
CA THR A 48 -15.16 -13.24 -8.82
C THR A 48 -14.12 -14.23 -8.31
N GLY A 49 -13.93 -14.28 -7.02
CA GLY A 49 -12.99 -15.26 -6.46
C GLY A 49 -12.93 -15.22 -4.95
N THR A 50 -12.01 -15.99 -4.44
CA THR A 50 -11.71 -16.09 -3.02
C THR A 50 -10.22 -15.89 -2.76
N VAL A 51 -9.91 -15.23 -1.67
CA VAL A 51 -8.58 -15.20 -1.05
C VAL A 51 -8.62 -16.13 0.14
N SER A 52 -7.82 -17.18 0.14
CA SER A 52 -7.81 -18.19 1.19
C SER A 52 -6.43 -18.38 1.78
N LEU A 53 -6.37 -18.79 3.04
CA LEU A 53 -5.15 -19.18 3.71
C LEU A 53 -4.81 -20.62 3.36
N GLY A 54 -3.60 -20.86 2.87
CA GLY A 54 -3.07 -22.21 2.65
C GLY A 54 -2.94 -23.00 3.95
N VAL A 55 -2.69 -24.28 3.84
CA VAL A 55 -2.56 -25.15 5.01
C VAL A 55 -1.32 -24.75 5.82
N CYS A 56 -1.54 -24.19 6.99
CA CYS A 56 -0.51 -23.83 7.96
C CYS A 56 -1.12 -23.79 9.36
N SER A 57 -0.29 -23.94 10.38
CA SER A 57 -0.65 -23.65 11.76
C SER A 57 -0.19 -22.21 12.05
N PHE A 58 -1.16 -21.32 12.20
CA PHE A 58 -0.89 -19.92 12.54
C PHE A 58 -1.78 -19.51 13.72
N ILE A 59 -1.16 -18.89 14.71
CA ILE A 59 -1.85 -18.27 15.84
C ILE A 59 -1.54 -16.78 15.76
N PRO A 60 -2.55 -15.91 15.60
CA PRO A 60 -2.33 -14.47 15.55
C PRO A 60 -1.65 -13.96 16.81
N ASP A 61 -0.70 -13.05 16.62
CA ASP A 61 0.01 -12.42 17.72
C ASP A 61 -0.94 -11.69 18.67
N ARG A 62 -0.69 -11.88 19.95
CA ARG A 62 -1.36 -11.16 21.02
C ARG A 62 -0.42 -10.07 21.53
N MET A 63 -0.82 -8.83 21.34
CA MET A 63 -0.02 -7.66 21.69
C MET A 63 -0.40 -7.12 23.06
N GLU A 64 0.60 -6.86 23.90
CA GLU A 64 0.38 -6.26 25.22
C GLU A 64 0.09 -4.77 25.08
N VAL A 65 -0.89 -4.29 25.82
CA VAL A 65 -1.24 -2.88 25.94
C VAL A 65 -0.48 -2.29 27.12
N ALA A 66 0.55 -1.50 26.83
CA ALA A 66 1.44 -0.94 27.87
C ALA A 66 0.91 0.33 28.53
N GLN A 67 -0.11 0.99 27.94
CA GLN A 67 -0.74 2.21 28.46
C GLN A 67 -2.20 2.28 28.05
N ASP A 68 -2.95 3.20 28.67
CA ASP A 68 -4.38 3.45 28.39
C ASP A 68 -5.28 2.22 28.51
N ASN A 69 -4.91 1.28 29.38
CA ASN A 69 -5.57 -0.03 29.55
C ASN A 69 -7.07 0.07 29.86
N ARG A 70 -7.53 1.19 30.43
CA ARG A 70 -8.96 1.42 30.68
C ARG A 70 -9.78 1.55 29.39
N THR A 71 -9.19 2.13 28.35
CA THR A 71 -9.81 2.35 27.04
C THR A 71 -9.43 1.24 26.07
N CYS A 72 -8.15 0.89 26.01
CA CYS A 72 -7.61 -0.04 25.00
C CYS A 72 -7.74 -1.53 25.41
N GLY A 73 -8.03 -1.83 26.69
CA GLY A 73 -7.96 -3.19 27.23
C GLY A 73 -6.53 -3.57 27.62
N LYS A 74 -6.33 -4.80 28.07
CA LYS A 74 -5.02 -5.30 28.52
C LYS A 74 -4.18 -5.89 27.39
N THR A 75 -4.85 -6.40 26.38
CA THR A 75 -4.21 -7.03 25.21
C THR A 75 -5.00 -6.72 23.95
N LYS A 76 -4.33 -6.70 22.80
CA LYS A 76 -4.93 -6.61 21.48
C LYS A 76 -4.56 -7.83 20.67
N GLN A 77 -5.49 -8.33 19.88
CA GLN A 77 -5.17 -9.28 18.83
C GLN A 77 -4.68 -8.50 17.61
N SER A 78 -3.68 -9.02 16.92
CA SER A 78 -3.23 -8.41 15.66
C SER A 78 -4.39 -8.34 14.67
N PRO A 79 -4.70 -7.18 14.09
CA PRO A 79 -5.73 -7.05 13.07
C PRO A 79 -5.27 -7.56 11.69
N ARG A 80 -4.00 -7.93 11.57
CA ARG A 80 -3.33 -8.19 10.30
C ARG A 80 -3.75 -9.48 9.61
N LEU A 81 -4.41 -10.41 10.29
CA LEU A 81 -4.95 -11.61 9.66
C LEU A 81 -6.31 -11.95 10.27
N LEU A 82 -7.34 -11.68 9.51
CA LEU A 82 -8.72 -12.05 9.86
C LEU A 82 -9.15 -13.22 8.98
N ILE A 83 -9.33 -14.37 9.62
CA ILE A 83 -9.71 -15.61 8.95
C ILE A 83 -11.20 -15.87 9.18
N GLY A 84 -11.95 -15.96 8.09
CA GLY A 84 -13.36 -16.30 8.07
C GLY A 84 -13.64 -17.78 7.79
N LYS A 85 -14.82 -18.06 7.24
CA LYS A 85 -15.20 -19.42 6.83
C LYS A 85 -14.27 -19.93 5.73
N ASP A 86 -14.12 -21.22 5.66
CA ASP A 86 -13.34 -21.92 4.63
C ASP A 86 -11.92 -21.36 4.46
N ARG A 87 -11.35 -20.85 5.59
CA ARG A 87 -10.04 -20.21 5.66
C ARG A 87 -9.94 -18.93 4.80
N GLY A 88 -11.03 -18.27 4.49
CA GLY A 88 -11.05 -17.02 3.76
C GLY A 88 -10.32 -15.91 4.49
N ILE A 89 -9.54 -15.12 3.78
CA ILE A 89 -8.77 -13.98 4.31
C ILE A 89 -9.51 -12.69 3.98
N ALA A 90 -9.88 -11.93 5.03
CA ALA A 90 -10.43 -10.59 4.91
C ALA A 90 -9.35 -9.54 4.64
N ASP A 91 -9.77 -8.36 4.24
CA ASP A 91 -8.95 -7.13 4.10
C ASP A 91 -7.82 -7.21 3.06
N ALA A 92 -7.76 -8.26 2.23
CA ALA A 92 -6.88 -8.27 1.08
C ALA A 92 -7.38 -7.29 0.00
N ILE A 93 -6.48 -6.56 -0.62
CA ILE A 93 -6.78 -5.64 -1.72
C ILE A 93 -6.56 -6.38 -3.04
N ILE A 94 -7.58 -6.42 -3.87
CA ILE A 94 -7.52 -7.03 -5.21
C ILE A 94 -7.79 -5.93 -6.24
N TYR A 95 -6.96 -5.85 -7.30
CA TYR A 95 -7.12 -4.84 -8.34
C TYR A 95 -6.62 -5.30 -9.70
N LEU A 96 -7.13 -4.63 -10.74
CA LEU A 96 -6.68 -4.85 -12.12
C LEU A 96 -5.54 -3.92 -12.48
N GLU A 97 -4.52 -4.45 -13.12
CA GLU A 97 -3.49 -3.67 -13.79
C GLU A 97 -3.69 -3.70 -15.31
N GLY A 98 -3.26 -2.64 -15.99
CA GLY A 98 -3.31 -2.53 -17.46
C GLY A 98 -4.66 -2.04 -17.98
N ILE A 99 -5.59 -1.62 -17.12
CA ILE A 99 -6.86 -1.04 -17.53
C ILE A 99 -6.73 0.48 -17.67
N SER A 100 -7.03 0.99 -18.86
CA SER A 100 -6.93 2.42 -19.20
C SER A 100 -8.28 3.12 -19.37
N ALA A 101 -9.37 2.37 -19.52
CA ALA A 101 -10.73 2.90 -19.68
C ALA A 101 -11.77 1.94 -19.11
N GLY A 102 -12.96 2.45 -18.78
CA GLY A 102 -14.09 1.66 -18.29
C GLY A 102 -15.01 2.49 -17.38
N LYS A 103 -15.74 1.82 -16.48
CA LYS A 103 -16.75 2.47 -15.65
C LYS A 103 -16.21 3.64 -14.81
N GLN A 104 -17.06 4.58 -14.44
CA GLN A 104 -16.71 5.64 -13.50
C GLN A 104 -16.63 5.10 -12.07
N PHE A 105 -15.90 5.82 -11.20
CA PHE A 105 -16.01 5.56 -9.78
C PHE A 105 -17.46 5.76 -9.31
N ALA A 106 -18.03 4.70 -8.73
CA ALA A 106 -19.29 4.73 -8.04
C ALA A 106 -19.03 4.51 -6.55
N GLY A 107 -19.77 5.16 -5.66
CA GLY A 107 -19.63 4.93 -4.23
C GLY A 107 -19.69 6.22 -3.40
N PRO A 108 -19.44 6.13 -2.11
CA PRO A 108 -19.49 7.26 -1.20
C PRO A 108 -18.49 8.34 -1.62
N LYS A 109 -18.87 9.60 -1.41
CA LYS A 109 -17.95 10.74 -1.55
C LYS A 109 -17.24 11.06 -0.24
N ASP A 110 -17.81 10.58 0.87
CA ASP A 110 -17.30 10.78 2.22
C ASP A 110 -16.66 9.49 2.72
N PHE A 111 -15.35 9.50 2.83
CA PHE A 111 -14.58 8.40 3.37
C PHE A 111 -14.21 8.71 4.81
N LEU A 112 -14.46 7.74 5.69
CA LEU A 112 -14.29 7.88 7.13
C LEU A 112 -13.37 6.80 7.67
N LEU A 113 -12.35 7.22 8.44
CA LEU A 113 -11.53 6.39 9.30
C LEU A 113 -11.84 6.75 10.75
N THR A 114 -12.22 5.78 11.56
CA THR A 114 -12.47 5.99 12.99
C THR A 114 -11.38 5.38 13.84
N GLN A 115 -11.15 5.97 15.00
CA GLN A 115 -10.32 5.43 16.07
C GLN A 115 -11.25 5.12 17.22
N GLN A 116 -11.42 3.83 17.53
CA GLN A 116 -12.30 3.38 18.58
C GLN A 116 -11.74 2.14 19.26
N SER A 117 -11.79 2.11 20.59
CA SER A 117 -11.18 1.04 21.38
C SER A 117 -9.70 0.84 21.03
N CYS A 118 -9.01 1.93 20.66
CA CYS A 118 -7.60 1.93 20.24
C CYS A 118 -7.34 1.06 19.01
N GLU A 119 -8.22 1.14 18.04
CA GLU A 119 -8.11 0.50 16.73
C GLU A 119 -8.58 1.46 15.66
N TYR A 120 -7.99 1.39 14.46
CA TYR A 120 -8.52 2.04 13.28
C TYR A 120 -9.62 1.17 12.64
N SER A 121 -10.69 1.80 12.21
CA SER A 121 -11.77 1.14 11.48
C SER A 121 -12.27 2.01 10.32
N PRO A 122 -12.34 1.47 9.10
CA PRO A 122 -11.92 0.13 8.71
C PRO A 122 -10.41 -0.05 8.77
N HIS A 123 -9.92 -1.31 8.84
CA HIS A 123 -8.49 -1.61 8.81
C HIS A 123 -7.88 -1.37 7.42
N THR A 124 -8.62 -1.71 6.37
CA THR A 124 -8.25 -1.47 4.98
C THR A 124 -9.33 -0.65 4.28
N LEU A 125 -8.93 0.37 3.52
CA LEU A 125 -9.84 1.29 2.83
C LEU A 125 -9.33 1.54 1.41
N ILE A 126 -10.25 1.60 0.44
CA ILE A 126 -9.97 2.04 -0.93
C ILE A 126 -10.66 3.38 -1.15
N VAL A 127 -9.89 4.36 -1.61
CA VAL A 127 -10.41 5.70 -1.92
C VAL A 127 -9.97 6.14 -3.32
N PRO A 128 -10.79 6.85 -4.09
CA PRO A 128 -10.34 7.46 -5.35
C PRO A 128 -9.23 8.48 -5.13
N VAL A 129 -8.36 8.66 -6.12
CA VAL A 129 -7.44 9.81 -6.20
C VAL A 129 -8.24 11.12 -6.04
N GLY A 130 -7.71 12.06 -5.28
CA GLY A 130 -8.37 13.33 -4.98
C GLY A 130 -9.27 13.30 -3.74
N THR A 131 -9.39 12.16 -3.07
CA THR A 131 -10.20 12.03 -1.85
C THR A 131 -9.59 12.82 -0.69
N LYS A 132 -10.46 13.46 0.09
CA LYS A 132 -10.16 13.96 1.44
C LYS A 132 -10.71 12.96 2.44
N LEU A 133 -9.83 12.38 3.25
CA LEU A 133 -10.22 11.39 4.26
C LEU A 133 -10.65 12.09 5.55
N ASN A 134 -11.85 11.76 6.04
CA ASN A 134 -12.29 12.16 7.36
C ASN A 134 -11.77 11.19 8.41
N ILE A 135 -11.27 11.71 9.53
CA ILE A 135 -10.73 10.91 10.63
C ILE A 135 -11.41 11.35 11.92
N VAL A 136 -11.91 10.41 12.72
CA VAL A 136 -12.62 10.69 13.96
C VAL A 136 -12.06 9.86 15.10
N ASN A 137 -11.70 10.54 16.20
CA ASN A 137 -11.35 9.88 17.46
C ASN A 137 -12.61 9.66 18.29
N ASN A 138 -13.01 8.41 18.52
CA ASN A 138 -14.15 8.03 19.37
C ASN A 138 -13.73 7.62 20.78
N ASP A 139 -12.44 7.62 21.10
CA ASP A 139 -11.91 7.31 22.43
C ASP A 139 -11.65 8.59 23.24
N ALA A 140 -11.72 8.49 24.57
CA ALA A 140 -11.46 9.60 25.48
C ALA A 140 -9.97 9.74 25.84
N ILE A 141 -9.08 9.40 24.91
CA ILE A 141 -7.62 9.47 25.02
C ILE A 141 -7.02 10.05 23.76
N LEU A 142 -5.74 10.44 23.85
CA LEU A 142 -5.00 10.90 22.68
C LEU A 142 -4.75 9.74 21.72
N HIS A 143 -5.13 9.94 20.48
CA HIS A 143 -4.62 9.20 19.32
C HIS A 143 -3.98 10.16 18.32
N ASN A 144 -3.26 9.63 17.33
CA ASN A 144 -2.93 10.36 16.14
C ASN A 144 -3.07 9.44 14.91
N ALA A 145 -3.19 10.03 13.76
CA ALA A 145 -3.12 9.33 12.48
C ALA A 145 -1.87 9.80 11.75
N HIS A 146 -0.80 9.01 11.83
CA HIS A 146 0.43 9.24 11.09
C HIS A 146 0.42 8.36 9.84
N CYS A 147 0.37 9.00 8.68
CA CYS A 147 0.22 8.36 7.38
C CYS A 147 1.53 8.42 6.61
N TYR A 148 1.91 7.29 6.04
CA TYR A 148 3.13 7.10 5.27
C TYR A 148 2.82 6.58 3.87
N ASP A 149 3.63 7.00 2.90
CA ASP A 149 3.65 6.45 1.54
C ASP A 149 4.48 5.16 1.54
N CYS A 150 3.84 4.01 1.30
CA CYS A 150 4.51 2.71 1.31
C CYS A 150 5.46 2.51 0.13
N GLU A 151 5.28 3.25 -0.97
CA GLU A 151 6.07 3.13 -2.19
C GLU A 151 7.29 4.07 -2.21
N LYS A 152 7.37 5.03 -1.25
CA LYS A 152 8.40 6.07 -1.21
C LYS A 152 9.09 6.15 0.14
N ASP A 153 9.79 5.10 0.51
CA ASP A 153 10.62 5.03 1.72
C ASP A 153 9.88 5.49 3.00
N LEU A 154 8.60 5.14 3.11
CA LEU A 154 7.72 5.54 4.23
C LEU A 154 7.73 7.06 4.49
N ARG A 155 7.72 7.85 3.42
CA ARG A 155 7.60 9.30 3.52
C ARG A 155 6.27 9.68 4.17
N THR A 156 6.33 10.54 5.19
CA THR A 156 5.12 11.09 5.82
C THR A 156 4.27 11.87 4.82
N ILE A 157 3.00 11.50 4.72
CA ILE A 157 1.97 12.22 3.95
C ILE A 157 1.25 13.21 4.84
N PHE A 158 0.85 12.78 6.05
CA PHE A 158 0.30 13.64 7.09
C PHE A 158 0.52 13.01 8.48
N ASN A 159 0.47 13.86 9.51
CA ASN A 159 0.43 13.42 10.90
C ASN A 159 -0.56 14.33 11.65
N ILE A 160 -1.69 13.76 12.08
CA ILE A 160 -2.82 14.48 12.66
C ILE A 160 -3.05 13.98 14.09
N ALA A 161 -2.77 14.84 15.07
CA ALA A 161 -3.08 14.56 16.47
C ALA A 161 -4.59 14.71 16.74
N GLN A 162 -5.14 13.77 17.49
CA GLN A 162 -6.55 13.75 17.90
C GLN A 162 -6.68 13.55 19.41
N PRO A 163 -6.48 14.61 20.21
CA PRO A 163 -6.34 14.51 21.67
C PRO A 163 -7.65 14.25 22.43
N VAL A 164 -8.81 14.48 21.80
CA VAL A 164 -10.09 14.41 22.50
C VAL A 164 -11.15 13.62 21.74
N LYS A 165 -12.03 12.96 22.49
CA LYS A 165 -13.16 12.22 21.92
C LYS A 165 -14.07 13.11 21.07
N GLY A 166 -14.49 12.58 19.93
CA GLY A 166 -15.38 13.26 18.98
C GLY A 166 -14.68 14.26 18.07
N LEU A 167 -13.35 14.45 18.23
CA LEU A 167 -12.61 15.30 17.31
C LEU A 167 -12.64 14.71 15.92
N LYS A 168 -13.10 15.52 14.97
CA LYS A 168 -13.10 15.21 13.52
C LYS A 168 -12.03 16.03 12.84
N SER A 169 -11.22 15.36 12.04
CA SER A 169 -10.20 15.98 11.20
C SER A 169 -10.41 15.54 9.76
N CYS A 170 -9.98 16.37 8.82
CA CYS A 170 -10.02 16.06 7.40
C CYS A 170 -8.62 16.25 6.82
N THR A 171 -8.17 15.29 6.02
CA THR A 171 -6.88 15.39 5.35
C THR A 171 -6.90 16.41 4.22
N LYS A 172 -5.73 16.78 3.73
CA LYS A 172 -5.62 17.33 2.37
C LYS A 172 -6.02 16.25 1.37
N SER A 173 -6.22 16.66 0.12
CA SER A 173 -6.49 15.73 -0.98
C SER A 173 -5.36 14.71 -1.14
N LEU A 174 -5.72 13.44 -1.29
CA LEU A 174 -4.81 12.34 -1.57
C LEU A 174 -4.65 12.20 -3.09
N ASP A 175 -3.74 12.98 -3.67
CA ASP A 175 -3.65 13.17 -5.13
C ASP A 175 -2.73 12.15 -5.82
N ASN A 176 -1.91 11.42 -5.07
CA ASN A 176 -1.02 10.41 -5.62
C ASN A 176 -1.64 9.02 -5.42
N PRO A 177 -1.81 8.22 -6.50
CA PRO A 177 -2.23 6.84 -6.37
C PRO A 177 -1.15 6.01 -5.68
N GLY A 178 -1.54 4.97 -4.97
CA GLY A 178 -0.63 4.06 -4.28
C GLY A 178 -1.14 3.65 -2.90
N LEU A 179 -0.38 2.83 -2.24
CA LEU A 179 -0.70 2.31 -0.92
C LEU A 179 -0.12 3.23 0.17
N LEU A 180 -0.97 3.61 1.11
CA LEU A 180 -0.61 4.36 2.30
C LEU A 180 -0.81 3.48 3.54
N SER A 181 0.10 3.58 4.51
CA SER A 181 -0.05 2.97 5.82
C SER A 181 -0.27 4.02 6.90
N LEU A 182 -1.05 3.69 7.91
CA LEU A 182 -1.30 4.53 9.07
C LEU A 182 -0.84 3.83 10.35
N SER A 183 -0.26 4.60 11.25
CA SER A 183 0.11 4.19 12.61
C SER A 183 -0.30 5.24 13.63
N CYS A 184 -0.32 4.85 14.92
CA CYS A 184 -0.55 5.76 16.03
C CYS A 184 0.71 5.88 16.88
N ASP A 185 1.37 7.05 16.80
CA ASP A 185 2.59 7.33 17.59
C ASP A 185 2.32 7.75 19.03
N ALA A 186 1.05 7.82 19.44
CA ALA A 186 0.65 8.17 20.80
C ALA A 186 0.81 7.01 21.80
N GLY A 187 1.72 6.06 21.50
CA GLY A 187 2.01 4.92 22.37
C GLY A 187 1.09 3.71 22.17
N HIS A 188 0.45 3.61 21.01
CA HIS A 188 -0.42 2.50 20.62
C HIS A 188 0.15 1.76 19.40
N PRO A 189 1.32 1.07 19.52
CA PRO A 189 2.06 0.51 18.38
C PRO A 189 1.32 -0.60 17.62
N TRP A 190 0.23 -1.12 18.18
CA TRP A 190 -0.64 -2.10 17.52
C TRP A 190 -1.66 -1.47 16.56
N MET A 191 -1.91 -0.15 16.67
CA MET A 191 -2.86 0.53 15.79
C MET A 191 -2.27 0.72 14.39
N SER A 192 -2.81 0.03 13.42
CA SER A 192 -2.47 0.17 12.01
C SER A 192 -3.70 0.17 11.12
N ALA A 193 -3.60 0.79 9.97
CA ALA A 193 -4.57 0.73 8.89
C ALA A 193 -3.89 0.98 7.55
N TYR A 194 -4.58 0.63 6.46
CA TYR A 194 -4.09 0.85 5.10
C TYR A 194 -5.13 1.59 4.26
N VAL A 195 -4.66 2.50 3.43
CA VAL A 195 -5.48 3.24 2.47
C VAL A 195 -4.90 3.08 1.08
N MET A 196 -5.60 2.38 0.22
CA MET A 196 -5.27 2.32 -1.21
C MET A 196 -5.90 3.51 -1.92
N VAL A 197 -5.08 4.41 -2.42
CA VAL A 197 -5.50 5.52 -3.28
C VAL A 197 -5.60 5.01 -4.71
N ALA A 198 -6.82 4.71 -5.15
CA ALA A 198 -7.11 4.02 -6.39
C ALA A 198 -7.16 4.99 -7.58
N LYS A 199 -6.46 4.64 -8.65
CA LYS A 199 -6.44 5.41 -9.92
C LYS A 199 -7.59 5.11 -10.87
N HIS A 200 -8.34 4.04 -10.62
CA HIS A 200 -9.51 3.60 -11.40
C HIS A 200 -10.44 2.75 -10.51
N PRO A 201 -11.69 2.48 -10.89
CA PRO A 201 -12.67 1.83 -10.01
C PRO A 201 -12.57 0.30 -9.90
N TYR A 202 -11.55 -0.32 -10.49
CA TYR A 202 -11.41 -1.78 -10.46
C TYR A 202 -10.44 -2.21 -9.35
N TYR A 203 -10.78 -1.81 -8.14
CA TYR A 203 -10.19 -2.23 -6.87
C TYR A 203 -11.30 -2.74 -5.96
N VAL A 204 -11.02 -3.77 -5.18
CA VAL A 204 -11.95 -4.33 -4.20
C VAL A 204 -11.18 -4.87 -2.99
N ILE A 205 -11.83 -4.92 -1.85
CA ILE A 205 -11.32 -5.56 -0.64
C ILE A 205 -12.05 -6.89 -0.46
N SER A 206 -11.35 -7.96 -0.13
CA SER A 206 -11.98 -9.22 0.21
C SER A 206 -12.83 -9.10 1.47
N ASP A 207 -14.00 -9.72 1.45
CA ASP A 207 -14.92 -9.73 2.58
C ASP A 207 -14.40 -10.62 3.73
N ARG A 208 -15.19 -10.69 4.82
CA ARG A 208 -14.85 -11.50 5.99
C ARG A 208 -14.57 -12.98 5.69
N ASN A 209 -15.09 -13.51 4.60
CA ASN A 209 -14.90 -14.89 4.18
C ASN A 209 -13.93 -15.02 2.99
N GLY A 210 -13.20 -13.93 2.67
CA GLY A 210 -12.24 -13.90 1.59
C GLY A 210 -12.83 -13.71 0.20
N HIS A 211 -14.17 -13.55 0.04
CA HIS A 211 -14.76 -13.38 -1.26
C HIS A 211 -14.53 -11.96 -1.79
N PHE A 212 -14.37 -11.86 -3.11
CA PHE A 212 -14.30 -10.58 -3.81
C PHE A 212 -15.03 -10.66 -5.16
N SER A 213 -15.46 -9.49 -5.64
CA SER A 213 -16.09 -9.33 -6.95
C SER A 213 -15.73 -7.99 -7.56
N LEU A 214 -15.21 -8.03 -8.78
CA LEU A 214 -15.03 -6.87 -9.65
C LEU A 214 -16.06 -6.97 -10.77
N ASP A 215 -16.83 -5.91 -11.00
CA ASP A 215 -17.95 -5.89 -11.91
C ASP A 215 -17.73 -4.91 -13.06
N ASN A 216 -18.51 -5.11 -14.12
CA ASN A 216 -18.58 -4.24 -15.27
C ASN A 216 -17.21 -3.89 -15.86
N ILE A 217 -16.38 -4.92 -16.05
CA ILE A 217 -15.04 -4.81 -16.60
C ILE A 217 -15.12 -4.92 -18.10
N PRO A 218 -14.55 -4.00 -18.90
CA PRO A 218 -14.47 -4.15 -20.34
C PRO A 218 -13.86 -5.49 -20.74
N PRO A 219 -14.36 -6.18 -21.80
CA PRO A 219 -13.73 -7.38 -22.30
C PRO A 219 -12.27 -7.15 -22.65
N GLY A 220 -11.40 -8.08 -22.24
CA GLY A 220 -9.95 -7.93 -22.45
C GLY A 220 -9.15 -8.87 -21.57
N SER A 221 -7.83 -8.77 -21.70
CA SER A 221 -6.86 -9.51 -20.89
C SER A 221 -6.15 -8.55 -19.92
N TYR A 222 -6.13 -8.92 -18.67
CA TYR A 222 -5.62 -8.09 -17.58
C TYR A 222 -4.68 -8.87 -16.69
N THR A 223 -3.94 -8.15 -15.84
CA THR A 223 -3.27 -8.75 -14.68
C THR A 223 -4.10 -8.42 -13.45
N LEU A 224 -4.55 -9.45 -12.76
CA LEU A 224 -5.20 -9.32 -11.45
C LEU A 224 -4.13 -9.40 -10.38
N HIS A 225 -4.06 -8.38 -9.54
CA HIS A 225 -3.16 -8.29 -8.40
C HIS A 225 -3.90 -8.56 -7.11
N LEU A 226 -3.22 -9.20 -6.19
CA LEU A 226 -3.57 -9.28 -4.78
C LEU A 226 -2.43 -8.67 -3.97
N TRP A 227 -2.80 -7.84 -3.00
CA TRP A 227 -1.95 -7.36 -1.93
C TRP A 227 -2.61 -7.68 -0.58
N HIS A 228 -1.82 -8.18 0.36
CA HIS A 228 -2.20 -8.33 1.76
C HIS A 228 -0.99 -8.00 2.62
N GLU A 229 -1.20 -7.31 3.73
CA GLU A 229 -0.11 -6.92 4.62
C GLU A 229 0.64 -8.12 5.20
N GLY A 230 1.92 -7.91 5.59
CA GLY A 230 2.71 -8.91 6.31
C GLY A 230 2.11 -9.19 7.69
N VAL A 231 2.07 -10.44 8.09
CA VAL A 231 1.33 -10.91 9.27
C VAL A 231 2.23 -11.12 10.47
N ALA A 232 3.37 -11.80 10.27
CA ALA A 232 4.27 -12.16 11.37
C ALA A 232 5.09 -10.96 11.87
N ILE A 233 5.20 -10.82 13.19
CA ILE A 233 6.10 -9.85 13.81
C ILE A 233 7.53 -10.36 13.68
N THR A 234 8.38 -9.61 12.99
CA THR A 234 9.81 -9.92 12.81
C THR A 234 10.70 -9.28 13.87
N LYS A 235 10.26 -8.10 14.40
CA LYS A 235 11.02 -7.37 15.40
C LYS A 235 10.12 -6.51 16.28
N LYS A 236 10.54 -6.33 17.53
CA LYS A 236 9.92 -5.40 18.49
C LYS A 236 10.98 -4.37 18.90
N GLU A 237 10.71 -3.11 18.62
CA GLU A 237 11.51 -2.01 19.16
C GLU A 237 11.01 -1.66 20.55
N LEU A 238 11.89 -1.63 21.53
CA LEU A 238 11.58 -1.32 22.91
C LEU A 238 12.10 0.06 23.29
N GLU A 239 11.28 0.79 24.04
CA GLU A 239 11.68 2.02 24.72
C GLU A 239 11.20 1.94 26.18
N HIS A 240 12.12 2.08 27.14
CA HIS A 240 11.82 1.93 28.58
C HIS A 240 11.07 0.63 28.92
N ASN A 241 11.48 -0.50 28.34
CA ASN A 241 10.86 -1.82 28.47
C ASN A 241 9.41 -1.94 27.97
N LYS A 242 8.94 -0.97 27.17
CA LYS A 242 7.64 -1.01 26.49
C LYS A 242 7.85 -1.14 24.98
N VAL A 243 6.97 -1.84 24.31
CA VAL A 243 7.02 -1.90 22.86
C VAL A 243 6.64 -0.53 22.30
N LYS A 244 7.56 0.06 21.56
CA LYS A 244 7.39 1.32 20.85
C LYS A 244 6.90 1.10 19.43
N LYS A 245 7.39 0.04 18.77
CA LYS A 245 7.07 -0.29 17.39
C LYS A 245 7.16 -1.79 17.14
N TYR A 246 6.25 -2.30 16.32
CA TYR A 246 6.33 -3.63 15.73
C TYR A 246 6.82 -3.50 14.28
N GLU A 247 7.79 -4.32 13.90
CA GLU A 247 8.14 -4.54 12.50
C GLU A 247 7.56 -5.89 12.08
N TYR A 248 7.04 -5.94 10.87
CA TYR A 248 6.37 -7.12 10.33
C TYR A 248 7.12 -7.63 9.11
N GLU A 249 6.84 -8.86 8.73
CA GLU A 249 7.31 -9.40 7.47
C GLU A 249 6.78 -8.59 6.27
N GLU A 250 7.40 -8.82 5.12
CA GLU A 250 6.98 -8.17 3.88
C GLU A 250 5.53 -8.57 3.51
N PRO A 251 4.80 -7.68 2.84
CA PRO A 251 3.46 -7.97 2.34
C PRO A 251 3.43 -9.21 1.44
N TYR A 252 2.26 -9.81 1.33
CA TYR A 252 1.97 -10.87 0.36
C TYR A 252 1.44 -10.23 -0.91
N GLU A 253 2.20 -10.38 -1.99
CA GLU A 253 1.84 -9.89 -3.31
C GLU A 253 1.75 -11.05 -4.29
N MET A 254 0.65 -11.14 -5.01
CA MET A 254 0.42 -12.19 -5.99
C MET A 254 -0.23 -11.61 -7.24
N THR A 255 0.07 -12.20 -8.38
CA THR A 255 -0.52 -11.79 -9.66
C THR A 255 -0.98 -13.00 -10.45
N GLN A 256 -2.04 -12.82 -11.24
CA GLN A 256 -2.45 -13.79 -12.25
C GLN A 256 -3.01 -13.10 -13.48
N LYS A 257 -2.80 -13.71 -14.65
CA LYS A 257 -3.43 -13.27 -15.89
C LYS A 257 -4.87 -13.75 -15.93
N VAL A 258 -5.77 -12.85 -16.28
CA VAL A 258 -7.20 -13.12 -16.41
C VAL A 258 -7.72 -12.58 -17.72
N THR A 259 -8.68 -13.29 -18.34
CA THR A 259 -9.39 -12.82 -19.51
C THR A 259 -10.85 -12.62 -19.14
N VAL A 260 -11.37 -11.44 -19.43
CA VAL A 260 -12.77 -11.07 -19.24
C VAL A 260 -13.47 -11.14 -20.60
N SER A 261 -14.48 -12.01 -20.69
CA SER A 261 -15.35 -12.10 -21.86
C SER A 261 -16.62 -11.26 -21.67
N PRO A 262 -17.25 -10.82 -22.76
CA PRO A 262 -18.50 -10.04 -22.68
C PRO A 262 -19.57 -10.74 -21.82
N LYS A 263 -20.16 -10.02 -20.89
CA LYS A 263 -21.30 -10.48 -20.05
C LYS A 263 -21.06 -11.82 -19.36
N SER A 264 -19.80 -12.16 -19.08
CA SER A 264 -19.40 -13.44 -18.50
C SER A 264 -18.67 -13.23 -17.19
N THR A 265 -18.65 -14.26 -16.35
CA THR A 265 -17.90 -14.26 -15.11
C THR A 265 -16.64 -15.10 -15.26
N THR A 266 -15.50 -14.51 -14.93
CA THR A 266 -14.21 -15.20 -14.79
C THR A 266 -13.97 -15.48 -13.30
N THR A 267 -13.65 -16.70 -12.95
CA THR A 267 -13.27 -17.07 -11.58
C THR A 267 -11.75 -16.98 -11.40
N ALA A 268 -11.30 -16.33 -10.34
CA ALA A 268 -9.90 -16.16 -10.01
C ALA A 268 -9.69 -16.27 -8.49
N ASN A 269 -8.96 -17.29 -8.03
CA ASN A 269 -8.73 -17.52 -6.61
C ASN A 269 -7.26 -17.32 -6.27
N PHE A 270 -7.00 -16.87 -5.05
CA PHE A 270 -5.66 -16.76 -4.48
C PHE A 270 -5.54 -17.60 -3.22
N THR A 271 -4.39 -18.23 -3.06
CA THR A 271 -4.05 -18.95 -1.82
C THR A 271 -2.78 -18.33 -1.24
N VAL A 272 -2.92 -17.66 -0.10
CA VAL A 272 -1.80 -17.07 0.64
C VAL A 272 -1.18 -18.14 1.51
N ILE A 273 0.12 -18.35 1.39
CA ILE A 273 0.90 -19.25 2.24
C ILE A 273 1.74 -18.37 3.15
N LEU A 274 1.49 -18.43 4.47
CA LEU A 274 2.29 -17.69 5.44
C LEU A 274 3.72 -18.20 5.45
N ARG A 275 4.68 -17.28 5.61
CA ARG A 275 6.12 -17.57 5.64
C ARG A 275 6.58 -18.01 7.02
#